data_37a689f3905bf8f529dcb4a7fd05af5f
#
_entry.id   37a689f3905bf8f529dcb4a7fd05af5f
#
_cell.length_a   1.000
_cell.length_b   1.000
_cell.length_c   1.000
_cell.angle_alpha   90.00
_cell.angle_beta   90.00
_cell.angle_gamma   90.00
#
_symmetry.space_group_name_H-M   'P 1'
#
loop_
_entity.id
_entity.type
_entity.pdbx_description
1 polymer ?
#
loop_
_entity_poly.entity_id
_entity_poly.type
_entity_poly.pdbx_seq_one_letter_code
_entity_poly.pdbx_strand_id
1 'polypeptide(L)'
;EIPLRLVGSEMCIRDSYNAILAGTTEVRQPAYAYSGLCRDTNDIGNTYVEIDLTNQRMVFYKDGQLLVDTPVVTGCVRKGHSTPTGCFALDAMRSPAVLKGPGYASPVTYWMPFSGGVGIHDASWRSQYGGQIYITNGSHGCVNTPKDKAAIIYNNISVGVPIVVYE
;
A
#
# COMPACT_ATOMS: atom_id res chain seq x y z
N GLU A 1 -16.69 -8.04 -9.70
CA GLU A 1 -16.83 -6.69 -10.32
C GLU A 1 -15.44 -6.06 -10.40
N ILE A 2 -14.98 -5.80 -11.62
CA ILE A 2 -13.73 -5.08 -11.87
C ILE A 2 -13.99 -3.63 -11.47
N PRO A 3 -13.26 -3.04 -10.52
CA PRO A 3 -13.51 -1.66 -10.13
C PRO A 3 -13.26 -0.73 -11.33
N LEU A 4 -14.28 0.02 -11.70
CA LEU A 4 -14.34 1.03 -12.76
C LEU A 4 -13.41 2.24 -12.43
N ARG A 5 -12.10 2.02 -12.33
CA ARG A 5 -11.09 3.07 -12.21
C ARG A 5 -9.98 2.95 -13.24
N LEU A 6 -10.33 2.51 -14.42
CA LEU A 6 -9.50 2.73 -15.60
C LEU A 6 -9.88 4.09 -16.16
N VAL A 7 -9.22 5.16 -15.71
CA VAL A 7 -9.21 6.42 -16.43
C VAL A 7 -8.70 6.07 -17.84
N GLY A 8 -9.58 6.17 -18.84
CA GLY A 8 -9.29 5.71 -20.19
C GLY A 8 -9.99 4.41 -20.61
N SER A 9 -10.76 3.75 -19.74
CA SER A 9 -11.47 2.51 -20.11
C SER A 9 -12.42 2.71 -21.30
N GLU A 10 -13.13 3.83 -21.37
CA GLU A 10 -14.01 4.13 -22.50
C GLU A 10 -13.22 4.38 -23.81
N MET A 11 -12.07 5.03 -23.73
CA MET A 11 -11.18 5.19 -24.89
C MET A 11 -10.61 3.85 -25.35
N CYS A 12 -10.15 3.01 -24.43
CA CYS A 12 -9.63 1.68 -24.75
C CYS A 12 -10.71 0.76 -25.35
N ILE A 13 -11.93 0.80 -24.84
CA ILE A 13 -13.06 0.02 -25.39
C ILE A 13 -13.40 0.50 -26.80
N ARG A 14 -13.50 1.81 -27.02
CA ARG A 14 -13.80 2.39 -28.33
C ARG A 14 -12.70 2.14 -29.35
N ASP A 15 -11.44 2.26 -28.94
CA ASP A 15 -10.30 2.01 -29.81
C ASP A 15 -10.19 0.52 -30.20
N SER A 16 -10.45 -0.38 -29.25
CA SER A 16 -10.53 -1.83 -29.53
C SER A 16 -11.67 -2.16 -30.46
N TYR A 17 -12.86 -1.58 -30.24
CA TYR A 17 -14.01 -1.74 -31.11
C TYR A 17 -13.72 -1.26 -32.54
N ASN A 18 -13.13 -0.08 -32.69
CA ASN A 18 -12.76 0.47 -34.00
C ASN A 18 -11.68 -0.38 -34.70
N ALA A 19 -10.71 -0.91 -33.95
CA ALA A 19 -9.69 -1.80 -34.49
C ALA A 19 -10.29 -3.13 -35.00
N ILE A 20 -11.28 -3.68 -34.27
CA ILE A 20 -12.00 -4.89 -34.71
C ILE A 20 -12.80 -4.60 -35.99
N LEU A 21 -13.51 -3.49 -36.04
CA LEU A 21 -14.26 -3.10 -37.26
C LEU A 21 -13.37 -2.84 -38.46
N ALA A 22 -12.16 -2.32 -38.24
CA ALA A 22 -11.17 -2.06 -39.28
C ALA A 22 -10.38 -3.31 -39.69
N GLY A 23 -10.57 -4.46 -39.00
CA GLY A 23 -9.84 -5.70 -39.27
C GLY A 23 -8.33 -5.58 -38.99
N THR A 24 -7.91 -4.65 -38.15
CA THR A 24 -6.49 -4.47 -37.82
C THR A 24 -6.00 -5.57 -36.87
N THR A 25 -4.82 -6.15 -37.17
CA THR A 25 -4.19 -7.24 -36.42
C THR A 25 -2.96 -6.81 -35.62
N GLU A 26 -2.82 -5.49 -35.40
CA GLU A 26 -1.68 -4.96 -34.62
C GLU A 26 -1.88 -5.16 -33.11
N VAL A 27 -0.78 -5.48 -32.43
CA VAL A 27 -0.75 -5.54 -30.96
C VAL A 27 -0.79 -4.11 -30.42
N ARG A 28 -1.89 -3.74 -29.74
CA ARG A 28 -2.04 -2.44 -29.09
C ARG A 28 -1.84 -2.57 -27.60
N GLN A 29 -1.08 -1.65 -27.04
CA GLN A 29 -0.92 -1.51 -25.60
C GLN A 29 -2.04 -0.59 -25.07
N PRO A 30 -2.86 -1.01 -24.09
CA PRO A 30 -3.81 -0.13 -23.43
C PRO A 30 -3.10 1.03 -22.73
N ALA A 31 -3.73 2.21 -22.74
CA ALA A 31 -3.27 3.30 -21.88
C ALA A 31 -3.67 2.99 -20.43
N TYR A 32 -2.70 2.83 -19.54
CA TYR A 32 -2.95 2.59 -18.13
C TYR A 32 -2.77 3.89 -17.35
N ALA A 33 -3.71 4.20 -16.45
CA ALA A 33 -3.56 5.31 -15.51
C ALA A 33 -2.42 5.04 -14.51
N TYR A 34 -2.25 3.76 -14.16
CA TYR A 34 -1.14 3.25 -13.36
C TYR A 34 -0.65 1.95 -14.00
N SER A 35 0.64 1.80 -14.16
CA SER A 35 1.25 0.54 -14.58
C SER A 35 2.02 -0.04 -13.41
N GLY A 36 2.02 -1.38 -13.27
CA GLY A 36 2.97 -2.06 -12.39
C GLY A 36 4.42 -1.72 -12.77
N LEU A 37 5.34 -1.84 -11.83
CA LEU A 37 6.77 -1.59 -12.03
C LEU A 37 7.35 -2.47 -13.14
N CYS A 38 6.73 -3.61 -13.36
CA CYS A 38 7.14 -4.63 -14.31
C CYS A 38 5.88 -5.22 -14.96
N ARG A 39 5.95 -5.62 -16.22
CA ARG A 39 4.83 -6.25 -16.96
C ARG A 39 5.14 -7.69 -17.35
N ASP A 40 5.89 -8.36 -16.51
CA ASP A 40 6.21 -9.77 -16.65
C ASP A 40 5.40 -10.58 -15.63
N THR A 41 5.70 -11.85 -15.50
CA THR A 41 5.11 -12.78 -14.53
C THR A 41 5.24 -12.31 -13.06
N ASN A 42 6.13 -11.34 -12.80
CA ASN A 42 6.29 -10.66 -11.52
C ASN A 42 6.09 -9.15 -11.71
N ASP A 43 4.86 -8.69 -11.80
CA ASP A 43 4.47 -7.29 -11.98
C ASP A 43 4.67 -6.42 -10.74
N ILE A 44 4.85 -7.02 -9.56
CA ILE A 44 5.20 -6.36 -8.30
C ILE A 44 6.70 -6.01 -8.27
N GLY A 45 7.55 -6.77 -8.99
CA GLY A 45 9.00 -6.64 -8.96
C GLY A 45 9.62 -7.26 -7.72
N ASN A 46 10.88 -6.91 -7.45
CA ASN A 46 11.68 -7.50 -6.37
C ASN A 46 11.80 -6.59 -5.12
N THR A 47 11.20 -5.38 -5.18
CA THR A 47 11.19 -4.42 -4.06
C THR A 47 9.73 -4.05 -3.77
N TYR A 48 9.21 -4.51 -2.65
CA TYR A 48 7.81 -4.30 -2.26
C TYR A 48 7.59 -4.55 -0.77
N VAL A 49 6.45 -4.10 -0.25
CA VAL A 49 6.00 -4.36 1.12
C VAL A 49 4.76 -5.25 1.07
N GLU A 50 4.71 -6.26 1.93
CA GLU A 50 3.50 -7.04 2.21
C GLU A 50 2.99 -6.74 3.61
N ILE A 51 1.67 -6.60 3.73
CA ILE A 51 0.98 -6.38 5.00
C ILE A 51 -0.11 -7.42 5.14
N ASP A 52 0.11 -8.39 6.01
CA ASP A 52 -0.82 -9.45 6.36
C ASP A 52 -1.69 -8.97 7.54
N LEU A 53 -2.96 -8.71 7.25
CA LEU A 53 -3.91 -8.20 8.25
C LEU A 53 -4.34 -9.29 9.23
N THR A 54 -4.42 -10.54 8.79
CA THR A 54 -4.79 -11.68 9.63
C THR A 54 -3.73 -11.97 10.68
N ASN A 55 -2.47 -12.02 10.27
CA ASN A 55 -1.35 -12.33 11.16
C ASN A 55 -0.73 -11.09 11.80
N GLN A 56 -1.20 -9.87 11.41
CA GLN A 56 -0.68 -8.59 11.89
C GLN A 56 0.83 -8.49 11.74
N ARG A 57 1.29 -8.84 10.54
CA ARG A 57 2.70 -8.92 10.16
C ARG A 57 2.96 -8.07 8.93
N MET A 58 4.09 -7.42 8.88
CA MET A 58 4.56 -6.71 7.71
C MET A 58 5.96 -7.17 7.35
N VAL A 59 6.17 -7.43 6.07
CA VAL A 59 7.48 -7.75 5.50
C VAL A 59 7.85 -6.73 4.43
N PHE A 60 9.14 -6.42 4.34
CA PHE A 60 9.69 -5.56 3.29
C PHE A 60 10.82 -6.29 2.59
N TYR A 61 10.65 -6.50 1.30
CA TYR A 61 11.67 -7.01 0.40
C TYR A 61 12.31 -5.86 -0.38
N LYS A 62 13.62 -5.89 -0.48
CA LYS A 62 14.40 -5.00 -1.34
C LYS A 62 15.31 -5.83 -2.23
N ASP A 63 15.20 -5.64 -3.54
CA ASP A 63 15.99 -6.37 -4.54
C ASP A 63 15.96 -7.90 -4.35
N GLY A 64 14.78 -8.41 -3.97
CA GLY A 64 14.54 -9.83 -3.70
C GLY A 64 15.00 -10.32 -2.33
N GLN A 65 15.59 -9.47 -1.51
CA GLN A 65 16.06 -9.83 -0.15
C GLN A 65 15.08 -9.34 0.91
N LEU A 66 14.77 -10.21 1.87
CA LEU A 66 13.96 -9.84 3.04
C LEU A 66 14.77 -8.90 3.95
N LEU A 67 14.36 -7.64 4.02
CA LEU A 67 15.05 -6.62 4.80
C LEU A 67 14.37 -6.35 6.15
N VAL A 68 13.03 -6.41 6.18
CA VAL A 68 12.26 -6.26 7.42
C VAL A 68 11.20 -7.34 7.49
N ASP A 69 11.05 -7.91 8.67
CA ASP A 69 9.97 -8.79 9.10
C ASP A 69 9.57 -8.36 10.51
N THR A 70 8.32 -7.91 10.68
CA THR A 70 7.92 -7.27 11.94
C THR A 70 6.42 -7.43 12.21
N PRO A 71 6.03 -7.65 13.48
CA PRO A 71 4.64 -7.47 13.86
C PRO A 71 4.24 -5.99 13.75
N VAL A 72 2.97 -5.75 13.41
CA VAL A 72 2.37 -4.42 13.26
C VAL A 72 1.02 -4.36 13.98
N VAL A 73 0.43 -3.15 14.07
CA VAL A 73 -0.97 -3.00 14.45
C VAL A 73 -1.67 -2.17 13.39
N THR A 74 -2.63 -2.78 12.72
CA THR A 74 -3.40 -2.17 11.64
C THR A 74 -4.68 -1.49 12.14
N GLY A 75 -5.55 -1.12 11.24
CA GLY A 75 -6.80 -0.41 11.52
C GLY A 75 -7.76 -1.18 12.44
N CYS A 76 -8.47 -0.46 13.30
CA CYS A 76 -9.38 -1.03 14.29
C CYS A 76 -10.67 -1.55 13.66
N VAL A 77 -10.80 -2.88 13.54
CA VAL A 77 -11.96 -3.55 12.94
C VAL A 77 -13.25 -3.19 13.68
N ARG A 78 -13.25 -3.25 15.01
CA ARG A 78 -14.45 -2.98 15.82
C ARG A 78 -15.00 -1.56 15.65
N LYS A 79 -14.15 -0.60 15.27
CA LYS A 79 -14.53 0.80 15.02
C LYS A 79 -14.81 1.09 13.54
N GLY A 80 -14.76 0.08 12.67
CA GLY A 80 -14.94 0.27 11.23
C GLY A 80 -13.76 0.98 10.55
N HIS A 81 -12.59 0.94 11.15
CA HIS A 81 -11.38 1.58 10.64
C HIS A 81 -10.39 0.57 10.04
N SER A 82 -10.87 -0.50 9.42
CA SER A 82 -10.01 -1.52 8.81
C SER A 82 -9.04 -0.89 7.81
N THR A 83 -7.81 -1.38 7.80
CA THR A 83 -6.85 -1.05 6.74
C THR A 83 -7.36 -1.60 5.41
N PRO A 84 -7.38 -0.81 4.32
CA PRO A 84 -7.89 -1.29 3.04
C PRO A 84 -6.99 -2.38 2.46
N THR A 85 -7.59 -3.44 1.92
CA THR A 85 -6.90 -4.50 1.18
C THR A 85 -6.70 -4.11 -0.29
N GLY A 86 -5.65 -4.61 -0.91
CA GLY A 86 -5.34 -4.38 -2.32
C GLY A 86 -3.85 -4.21 -2.58
N CYS A 87 -3.53 -3.88 -3.82
CA CYS A 87 -2.19 -3.50 -4.22
C CYS A 87 -2.15 -1.98 -4.45
N PHE A 88 -1.31 -1.31 -3.71
CA PHE A 88 -1.14 0.15 -3.73
C PHE A 88 0.30 0.49 -4.13
N ALA A 89 0.54 1.75 -4.46
CA ALA A 89 1.88 2.30 -4.57
C ALA A 89 2.15 3.22 -3.38
N LEU A 90 3.41 3.32 -2.94
CA LEU A 90 3.80 4.31 -1.96
C LEU A 90 3.66 5.72 -2.55
N ASP A 91 2.77 6.55 -1.98
CA ASP A 91 2.42 7.86 -2.53
C ASP A 91 3.46 8.94 -2.22
N ALA A 92 4.01 8.92 -1.02
CA ALA A 92 4.94 9.94 -0.54
C ALA A 92 5.78 9.42 0.63
N MET A 93 6.81 10.19 0.97
CA MET A 93 7.66 9.96 2.14
C MET A 93 7.87 11.29 2.88
N ARG A 94 7.65 11.31 4.18
CA ARG A 94 7.82 12.51 5.02
C ARG A 94 8.46 12.16 6.36
N SER A 95 9.44 12.95 6.76
CA SER A 95 10.09 12.83 8.07
C SER A 95 10.59 14.21 8.53
N PRO A 96 10.17 14.73 9.72
CA PRO A 96 9.06 14.25 10.53
C PRO A 96 7.68 14.62 9.93
N ALA A 97 6.61 14.06 10.49
CA ALA A 97 5.24 14.38 10.11
C ALA A 97 4.31 14.45 11.33
N VAL A 98 3.15 15.11 11.15
CA VAL A 98 2.08 15.11 12.15
C VAL A 98 0.81 14.57 11.49
N LEU A 99 0.36 13.41 11.94
CA LEU A 99 -0.86 12.78 11.47
C LEU A 99 -2.05 13.42 12.19
N LYS A 100 -2.94 14.05 11.43
CA LYS A 100 -4.11 14.76 11.96
C LYS A 100 -5.39 14.06 11.56
N GLY A 101 -6.31 13.95 12.50
CA GLY A 101 -7.68 13.48 12.30
C GLY A 101 -8.64 14.08 13.32
N PRO A 102 -9.93 13.72 13.24
CA PRO A 102 -10.91 14.23 14.21
C PRO A 102 -10.49 13.90 15.65
N GLY A 103 -10.15 14.94 16.42
CA GLY A 103 -9.79 14.82 17.83
C GLY A 103 -8.38 14.36 18.15
N TYR A 104 -7.48 14.23 17.15
CA TYR A 104 -6.08 13.87 17.41
C TYR A 104 -5.08 14.58 16.48
N ALA A 105 -3.86 14.75 16.98
CA ALA A 105 -2.68 15.17 16.24
C ALA A 105 -1.48 14.37 16.77
N SER A 106 -1.04 13.38 16.03
CA SER A 106 0.01 12.45 16.45
C SER A 106 1.31 12.72 15.69
N PRO A 107 2.37 13.19 16.38
CA PRO A 107 3.67 13.33 15.76
C PRO A 107 4.27 11.94 15.49
N VAL A 108 4.84 11.78 14.32
CA VAL A 108 5.57 10.58 13.89
C VAL A 108 6.91 10.98 13.30
N THR A 109 7.88 10.08 13.37
CA THR A 109 9.19 10.33 12.77
C THR A 109 9.15 10.01 11.28
N TYR A 110 8.49 8.92 10.90
CA TYR A 110 8.42 8.42 9.53
C TYR A 110 6.97 8.29 9.11
N TRP A 111 6.63 8.85 7.95
CA TRP A 111 5.30 8.77 7.36
C TRP A 111 5.38 8.35 5.89
N MET A 112 4.75 7.25 5.56
CA MET A 112 4.78 6.59 4.26
C MET A 112 3.33 6.26 3.84
N PRO A 113 2.56 7.23 3.31
CA PRO A 113 1.18 7.03 2.84
C PRO A 113 1.13 6.19 1.57
N PHE A 114 0.07 5.36 1.44
CA PHE A 114 -0.16 4.53 0.26
C PHE A 114 -1.64 4.46 -0.19
N SER A 115 -2.58 4.95 0.62
CA SER A 115 -4.00 4.92 0.26
C SER A 115 -4.80 5.98 1.03
N GLY A 116 -5.14 7.11 0.39
CA GLY A 116 -6.12 8.08 0.87
C GLY A 116 -5.93 8.56 2.32
N GLY A 117 -4.72 8.72 2.79
CA GLY A 117 -4.40 9.10 4.17
C GLY A 117 -4.11 7.91 5.10
N VAL A 118 -4.18 6.68 4.59
CA VAL A 118 -3.66 5.49 5.24
C VAL A 118 -2.20 5.29 4.81
N GLY A 119 -1.35 4.92 5.76
CA GLY A 119 0.07 4.72 5.49
C GLY A 119 0.79 3.96 6.59
N ILE A 120 2.05 3.65 6.35
CA ILE A 120 2.97 3.05 7.31
C ILE A 120 3.64 4.18 8.11
N HIS A 121 3.71 4.04 9.43
CA HIS A 121 4.39 5.01 10.29
C HIS A 121 4.88 4.38 11.59
N ASP A 122 5.85 5.00 12.22
CA ASP A 122 6.29 4.63 13.56
C ASP A 122 5.22 4.99 14.60
N ALA A 123 5.04 4.13 15.60
CA ALA A 123 4.07 4.31 16.66
C ALA A 123 4.73 4.17 18.03
N SER A 124 5.56 5.16 18.39
CA SER A 124 6.34 5.16 19.63
C SER A 124 5.51 5.13 20.92
N TRP A 125 4.21 5.41 20.82
CA TRP A 125 3.25 5.29 21.92
C TRP A 125 2.80 3.84 22.20
N ARG A 126 3.19 2.88 21.35
CA ARG A 126 2.89 1.45 21.54
C ARG A 126 4.11 0.71 22.06
N SER A 127 3.89 -0.16 23.03
CA SER A 127 4.87 -1.10 23.54
C SER A 127 4.69 -2.53 23.02
N GLN A 128 3.53 -2.79 22.37
CA GLN A 128 3.18 -4.11 21.85
C GLN A 128 2.61 -4.01 20.43
N TYR A 129 2.94 -5.01 19.62
CA TYR A 129 2.51 -5.13 18.23
C TYR A 129 2.07 -6.56 17.93
N GLY A 130 1.29 -6.73 16.88
CA GLY A 130 0.82 -8.04 16.44
C GLY A 130 -0.41 -8.56 17.18
N GLY A 131 -0.72 -9.83 16.95
CA GLY A 131 -1.82 -10.54 17.58
C GLY A 131 -3.19 -9.92 17.29
N GLN A 132 -4.06 -9.91 18.29
CA GLN A 132 -5.43 -9.44 18.16
C GLN A 132 -5.63 -7.96 18.59
N ILE A 133 -4.57 -7.20 18.77
CA ILE A 133 -4.63 -5.81 19.23
C ILE A 133 -5.50 -4.95 18.29
N TYR A 134 -5.39 -5.18 16.98
CA TYR A 134 -6.12 -4.43 15.95
C TYR A 134 -7.65 -4.57 16.05
N ILE A 135 -8.16 -5.63 16.67
CA ILE A 135 -9.61 -5.85 16.78
C ILE A 135 -10.28 -4.73 17.58
N THR A 136 -9.70 -4.35 18.73
CA THR A 136 -10.30 -3.39 19.68
C THR A 136 -9.47 -2.14 19.89
N ASN A 137 -8.14 -2.21 19.73
CA ASN A 137 -7.18 -1.14 19.98
C ASN A 137 -6.26 -0.90 18.76
N GLY A 138 -6.80 -1.05 17.57
CA GLY A 138 -6.14 -0.73 16.31
C GLY A 138 -6.03 0.78 16.06
N SER A 139 -5.47 1.12 14.92
CA SER A 139 -5.36 2.49 14.41
C SER A 139 -6.66 2.97 13.75
N HIS A 140 -6.62 4.14 13.11
CA HIS A 140 -7.68 4.64 12.22
C HIS A 140 -7.49 4.21 10.75
N GLY A 141 -6.81 3.08 10.53
CA GLY A 141 -6.52 2.52 9.21
C GLY A 141 -5.03 2.39 8.91
N CYS A 142 -4.20 3.22 9.50
CA CYS A 142 -2.74 3.19 9.31
C CYS A 142 -2.08 1.94 9.89
N VAL A 143 -0.90 1.62 9.41
CA VAL A 143 -0.07 0.51 9.87
C VAL A 143 0.93 1.04 10.89
N ASN A 144 0.63 0.81 12.17
CA ASN A 144 1.50 1.17 13.28
C ASN A 144 2.67 0.19 13.35
N THR A 145 3.87 0.69 13.19
CA THR A 145 5.11 -0.08 13.06
C THR A 145 6.08 0.27 14.18
N PRO A 146 6.86 -0.69 14.72
CA PRO A 146 7.98 -0.39 15.61
C PRO A 146 8.93 0.62 14.96
N LYS A 147 9.40 1.60 15.75
CA LYS A 147 10.15 2.75 15.22
C LYS A 147 11.45 2.37 14.50
N ASP A 148 12.17 1.40 15.03
CA ASP A 148 13.40 0.87 14.42
C ASP A 148 13.13 0.23 13.05
N LYS A 149 12.01 -0.49 12.91
CA LYS A 149 11.59 -1.13 11.67
C LYS A 149 11.09 -0.11 10.65
N ALA A 150 10.29 0.87 11.10
CA ALA A 150 9.87 1.98 10.26
C ALA A 150 11.06 2.78 9.71
N ALA A 151 12.11 2.97 10.52
CA ALA A 151 13.35 3.62 10.10
C ALA A 151 14.06 2.83 8.99
N ILE A 152 14.18 1.50 9.13
CA ILE A 152 14.81 0.66 8.11
C ILE A 152 14.02 0.73 6.80
N ILE A 153 12.68 0.63 6.85
CA ILE A 153 11.84 0.73 5.67
C ILE A 153 12.03 2.11 5.02
N TYR A 154 11.88 3.18 5.78
CA TYR A 154 11.97 4.55 5.28
C TYR A 154 13.29 4.84 4.56
N ASN A 155 14.40 4.35 5.09
CA ASN A 155 15.73 4.58 4.50
C ASN A 155 16.03 3.72 3.27
N ASN A 156 15.18 2.73 2.96
CA ASN A 156 15.43 1.76 1.89
C ASN A 156 14.32 1.67 0.85
N ILE A 157 13.17 2.32 1.08
CA ILE A 157 12.03 2.36 0.17
C ILE A 157 12.04 3.66 -0.65
N SER A 158 11.30 3.70 -1.74
CA SER A 158 11.07 4.91 -2.55
C SER A 158 9.62 5.03 -2.96
N VAL A 159 9.19 6.25 -3.30
CA VAL A 159 7.86 6.51 -3.84
C VAL A 159 7.63 5.65 -5.09
N GLY A 160 6.43 5.10 -5.21
CA GLY A 160 6.05 4.18 -6.27
C GLY A 160 6.24 2.69 -5.96
N VAL A 161 6.98 2.34 -4.90
CA VAL A 161 7.15 0.93 -4.48
C VAL A 161 5.79 0.32 -4.12
N PRO A 162 5.49 -0.91 -4.61
CA PRO A 162 4.25 -1.60 -4.31
C PRO A 162 4.08 -1.91 -2.82
N ILE A 163 2.86 -1.70 -2.35
CA ILE A 163 2.39 -2.06 -1.01
C ILE A 163 1.21 -3.02 -1.18
N VAL A 164 1.39 -4.28 -0.85
CA VAL A 164 0.38 -5.34 -0.96
C VAL A 164 -0.25 -5.56 0.40
N VAL A 165 -1.55 -5.35 0.51
CA VAL A 165 -2.32 -5.53 1.75
C VAL A 165 -3.34 -6.64 1.54
N TYR A 166 -3.32 -7.67 2.38
CA TYR A 166 -4.19 -8.84 2.26
C TYR A 166 -4.61 -9.41 3.62
N GLU A 167 -5.64 -10.28 3.57
CA GLU A 167 -6.15 -11.06 4.72
C GLU A 167 -5.74 -12.52 4.63
#